data_747d51a254792e479e8c5cb6b0dc7d88
#
_entry.id   747d51a254792e479e8c5cb6b0dc7d88
#
_cell.length_a   1.000
_cell.length_b   1.000
_cell.length_c   1.000
_cell.angle_alpha   90.00
_cell.angle_beta   90.00
_cell.angle_gamma   90.00
#
_symmetry.space_group_name_H-M   'P 1'
#
loop_
_entity.id
_entity.type
_entity.pdbx_description
1 polymer ?
#
loop_
_entity_poly.entity_id
_entity_poly.type
_entity_poly.pdbx_seq_one_letter_code
_entity_poly.pdbx_strand_id
1 'polypeptide(L)'
;MAPPSATEPQNGTERKLNTTAPLEPGLDDKMGNMQKFKFPRPPTFDDPYKERAYLKGRLAAAFRIFGKYGFDEGVAGHITLRDPVEPTNFWVNPFGVAFSLIKASDLILVDAKGEVIDGGEVRLLNTAAYMIHHAVHEARPDVICAAHSHSIYGRTFCALGRKLDTITQDSCSFHNDHVLYESFNGVVLAEEEGKNIASALGQKKAALLQNHGLLTVGKTIEEAVFWFVSLEKCCHAQLMADAAAAGRGGETVKIGEEEAVYTHKTVGSPMAGWFSAKPLFDVEGRPCIASFPENHLLAFSMHSIGWFLGNSG
;
A
#
# COMPACT_ATOMS: atom_id res chain seq x y z
N MET A 1 -32.71 -47.29 -0.38
CA MET A 1 -33.10 -45.92 0.03
C MET A 1 -32.42 -44.97 -0.92
N ALA A 2 -33.17 -44.25 -1.73
CA ALA A 2 -32.64 -43.27 -2.66
C ALA A 2 -32.28 -41.99 -1.91
N PRO A 3 -31.24 -41.23 -2.29
CA PRO A 3 -30.91 -39.96 -1.67
C PRO A 3 -31.95 -38.90 -2.02
N PRO A 4 -32.17 -37.89 -1.17
CA PRO A 4 -33.13 -36.83 -1.40
C PRO A 4 -32.71 -35.97 -2.59
N SER A 5 -33.69 -35.64 -3.44
CA SER A 5 -33.62 -34.75 -4.60
C SER A 5 -33.13 -33.35 -4.17
N ALA A 6 -32.14 -32.82 -4.91
CA ALA A 6 -31.69 -31.45 -4.76
C ALA A 6 -32.82 -30.49 -5.18
N THR A 7 -33.20 -29.59 -4.28
CA THR A 7 -34.11 -28.48 -4.56
C THR A 7 -33.38 -27.46 -5.43
N GLU A 8 -33.99 -27.08 -6.54
CA GLU A 8 -33.55 -25.99 -7.44
C GLU A 8 -33.40 -24.66 -6.67
N PRO A 9 -32.40 -23.82 -6.99
CA PRO A 9 -32.27 -22.52 -6.38
C PRO A 9 -33.43 -21.62 -6.83
N GLN A 10 -34.15 -21.08 -5.88
CA GLN A 10 -35.19 -20.08 -6.11
C GLN A 10 -34.61 -18.85 -6.80
N ASN A 11 -35.24 -18.43 -7.90
CA ASN A 11 -35.02 -17.24 -8.67
C ASN A 11 -34.74 -16.04 -7.75
N GLY A 12 -33.49 -15.57 -7.76
CA GLY A 12 -33.13 -14.28 -7.17
C GLY A 12 -33.85 -13.19 -7.96
N THR A 13 -34.70 -12.44 -7.28
CA THR A 13 -35.25 -11.18 -7.77
C THR A 13 -34.10 -10.28 -8.16
N GLU A 14 -33.94 -10.02 -9.46
CA GLU A 14 -33.05 -8.96 -9.97
C GLU A 14 -33.41 -7.65 -9.28
N ARG A 15 -32.58 -7.21 -8.33
CA ARG A 15 -32.60 -5.85 -7.83
C ARG A 15 -32.07 -4.96 -8.94
N LYS A 16 -32.96 -4.37 -9.72
CA LYS A 16 -32.57 -3.29 -10.64
C LYS A 16 -32.01 -2.15 -9.78
N LEU A 17 -30.69 -1.93 -9.87
CA LEU A 17 -30.11 -0.69 -9.39
C LEU A 17 -30.83 0.47 -10.10
N ASN A 18 -31.22 1.47 -9.34
CA ASN A 18 -31.84 2.66 -9.88
C ASN A 18 -30.74 3.54 -10.51
N THR A 19 -30.33 3.19 -11.74
CA THR A 19 -29.26 3.84 -12.48
C THR A 19 -29.62 5.23 -13.00
N THR A 20 -30.85 5.71 -12.72
CA THR A 20 -31.32 7.05 -13.13
C THR A 20 -31.04 8.14 -12.08
N ALA A 21 -30.48 7.80 -10.92
CA ALA A 21 -30.02 8.84 -10.02
C ALA A 21 -28.83 9.58 -10.66
N PRO A 22 -28.83 10.94 -10.71
CA PRO A 22 -27.66 11.69 -11.16
C PRO A 22 -26.44 11.19 -10.38
N LEU A 23 -25.29 11.03 -11.08
CA LEU A 23 -24.01 10.78 -10.42
C LEU A 23 -23.74 11.99 -9.51
N GLU A 24 -24.08 11.82 -8.25
CA GLU A 24 -23.83 12.85 -7.24
C GLU A 24 -22.34 13.18 -7.23
N PRO A 25 -21.98 14.47 -7.13
CA PRO A 25 -20.60 14.88 -6.89
C PRO A 25 -20.05 14.14 -5.68
N GLY A 26 -18.77 13.89 -5.67
CA GLY A 26 -18.08 12.95 -4.79
C GLY A 26 -18.41 13.02 -3.30
N LEU A 27 -17.66 12.29 -2.51
CA LEU A 27 -17.83 12.09 -1.06
C LEU A 27 -18.12 13.38 -0.27
N ASP A 28 -17.73 14.54 -0.81
CA ASP A 28 -17.93 15.87 -0.23
C ASP A 28 -19.42 16.25 -0.05
N ASP A 29 -20.34 15.75 -0.90
CA ASP A 29 -21.73 16.21 -0.91
C ASP A 29 -22.72 15.29 -0.19
N LYS A 30 -22.39 14.02 0.03
CA LYS A 30 -23.28 13.07 0.71
C LYS A 30 -23.17 13.05 2.23
N MET A 31 -22.16 13.69 2.79
CA MET A 31 -22.01 13.85 4.24
C MET A 31 -22.73 15.10 4.78
N GLY A 32 -23.87 15.44 4.22
CA GLY A 32 -24.65 16.67 4.41
C GLY A 32 -25.04 17.07 5.84
N ASN A 33 -24.73 16.27 6.87
CA ASN A 33 -24.83 16.67 8.28
C ASN A 33 -23.47 16.92 8.95
N MET A 34 -22.35 16.77 8.22
CA MET A 34 -21.00 17.12 8.69
C MET A 34 -20.55 18.50 8.24
N GLN A 35 -21.46 19.39 7.86
CA GLN A 35 -21.20 20.75 7.31
C GLN A 35 -20.38 21.68 8.24
N LYS A 36 -20.06 21.27 9.46
CA LYS A 36 -19.20 22.06 10.37
C LYS A 36 -17.71 21.73 10.30
N PHE A 37 -17.32 20.64 9.63
CA PHE A 37 -15.93 20.22 9.55
C PHE A 37 -15.47 20.22 8.10
N LYS A 38 -14.42 20.99 7.79
CA LYS A 38 -13.76 20.92 6.47
C LYS A 38 -13.14 19.54 6.33
N PHE A 39 -13.47 18.84 5.25
CA PHE A 39 -12.83 17.57 4.90
C PHE A 39 -11.31 17.81 4.75
N PRO A 40 -10.45 17.01 5.43
CA PRO A 40 -9.02 17.21 5.34
C PRO A 40 -8.52 17.02 3.91
N ARG A 41 -7.54 17.82 3.53
CA ARG A 41 -6.89 17.77 2.21
C ARG A 41 -5.38 17.71 2.38
N PRO A 42 -4.63 17.26 1.36
CA PRO A 42 -3.18 17.39 1.36
C PRO A 42 -2.76 18.83 1.62
N PRO A 43 -1.68 19.06 2.37
CA PRO A 43 -1.15 20.41 2.54
C PRO A 43 -0.62 20.96 1.22
N THR A 44 -0.69 22.27 1.05
CA THR A 44 -0.11 23.01 -0.09
C THR A 44 1.01 23.90 0.41
N PHE A 45 2.01 24.15 -0.43
CA PHE A 45 3.19 24.92 -0.09
C PHE A 45 3.46 25.99 -1.15
N ASP A 46 3.79 27.21 -0.71
CA ASP A 46 4.22 28.29 -1.59
C ASP A 46 5.74 28.25 -1.85
N ASP A 47 6.49 27.49 -1.05
CA ASP A 47 7.93 27.36 -1.10
C ASP A 47 8.30 25.89 -1.36
N PRO A 48 8.90 25.57 -2.52
CA PRO A 48 9.25 24.19 -2.89
C PRO A 48 10.32 23.57 -1.96
N TYR A 49 11.15 24.38 -1.30
CA TYR A 49 12.12 23.83 -0.33
C TYR A 49 11.43 23.40 0.98
N LYS A 50 10.39 24.12 1.41
CA LYS A 50 9.57 23.69 2.55
C LYS A 50 8.76 22.46 2.20
N GLU A 51 8.24 22.40 0.99
CA GLU A 51 7.58 21.21 0.46
C GLU A 51 8.51 20.01 0.46
N ARG A 52 9.74 20.14 -0.08
CA ARG A 52 10.78 19.12 -0.07
C ARG A 52 11.05 18.60 1.36
N ALA A 53 11.23 19.49 2.31
CA ALA A 53 11.49 19.12 3.70
C ALA A 53 10.32 18.32 4.31
N TYR A 54 9.09 18.75 4.08
CA TYR A 54 7.89 18.04 4.49
C TYR A 54 7.78 16.66 3.83
N LEU A 55 7.93 16.60 2.52
CA LEU A 55 7.79 15.36 1.75
C LEU A 55 8.89 14.35 2.09
N LYS A 56 10.13 14.77 2.35
CA LYS A 56 11.18 13.87 2.87
C LYS A 56 10.79 13.25 4.20
N GLY A 57 10.17 14.01 5.09
CA GLY A 57 9.63 13.49 6.35
C GLY A 57 8.53 12.45 6.13
N ARG A 58 7.63 12.70 5.17
CA ARG A 58 6.56 11.76 4.79
C ARG A 58 7.13 10.49 4.14
N LEU A 59 8.14 10.62 3.27
CA LEU A 59 8.81 9.48 2.66
C LEU A 59 9.49 8.59 3.69
N ALA A 60 10.18 9.17 4.67
CA ALA A 60 10.76 8.41 5.78
C ALA A 60 9.68 7.67 6.60
N ALA A 61 8.52 8.31 6.82
CA ALA A 61 7.37 7.65 7.45
C ALA A 61 6.82 6.49 6.60
N ALA A 62 6.78 6.65 5.28
CA ALA A 62 6.36 5.60 4.35
C ALA A 62 7.24 4.35 4.46
N PHE A 63 8.56 4.51 4.55
CA PHE A 63 9.48 3.39 4.78
C PHE A 63 9.22 2.70 6.12
N ARG A 64 9.00 3.44 7.21
CA ARG A 64 8.67 2.83 8.50
C ARG A 64 7.33 2.10 8.48
N ILE A 65 6.33 2.60 7.74
CA ILE A 65 5.07 1.88 7.49
C ILE A 65 5.37 0.57 6.76
N PHE A 66 6.18 0.58 5.70
CA PHE A 66 6.57 -0.63 4.98
C PHE A 66 7.26 -1.63 5.88
N GLY A 67 8.22 -1.20 6.71
CA GLY A 67 8.88 -2.06 7.70
C GLY A 67 7.88 -2.67 8.69
N LYS A 68 6.89 -1.91 9.19
CA LYS A 68 5.84 -2.43 10.09
C LYS A 68 4.94 -3.48 9.44
N TYR A 69 4.69 -3.37 8.15
CA TYR A 69 3.88 -4.33 7.41
C TYR A 69 4.70 -5.52 6.90
N GLY A 70 6.02 -5.54 7.11
CA GLY A 70 6.90 -6.60 6.63
C GLY A 70 7.10 -6.57 5.11
N PHE A 71 7.17 -5.36 4.52
CA PHE A 71 7.42 -5.16 3.09
C PHE A 71 8.90 -4.87 2.82
N ASP A 72 9.78 -5.23 3.75
CA ASP A 72 11.23 -5.01 3.73
C ASP A 72 12.00 -6.32 3.61
N GLU A 73 11.72 -7.11 2.59
CA GLU A 73 12.36 -8.40 2.31
C GLU A 73 13.88 -8.23 2.02
N GLY A 74 14.68 -8.30 3.06
CA GLY A 74 16.13 -8.10 3.00
C GLY A 74 16.48 -6.69 2.54
N VAL A 75 16.99 -6.56 1.32
CA VAL A 75 17.30 -5.26 0.69
C VAL A 75 16.37 -4.92 -0.49
N ALA A 76 15.37 -5.77 -0.73
CA ALA A 76 14.40 -5.55 -1.78
C ALA A 76 13.35 -4.52 -1.36
N GLY A 77 12.80 -3.83 -2.36
CA GLY A 77 11.81 -2.80 -2.15
C GLY A 77 12.39 -1.39 -2.09
N HIS A 78 11.59 -0.44 -2.53
CA HIS A 78 11.97 0.96 -2.59
C HIS A 78 10.73 1.82 -2.79
N ILE A 79 10.79 3.06 -2.30
CA ILE A 79 9.78 4.07 -2.53
C ILE A 79 10.50 5.31 -3.05
N THR A 80 10.06 5.84 -4.17
CA THR A 80 10.62 7.06 -4.75
C THR A 80 9.64 8.21 -4.66
N LEU A 81 10.19 9.38 -4.50
CA LEU A 81 9.46 10.65 -4.42
C LEU A 81 10.06 11.63 -5.42
N ARG A 82 9.28 12.11 -6.36
CA ARG A 82 9.69 13.20 -7.26
C ARG A 82 10.03 14.44 -6.44
N ASP A 83 11.19 15.03 -6.73
CA ASP A 83 11.62 16.22 -6.03
C ASP A 83 10.80 17.46 -6.47
N PRO A 84 10.20 18.22 -5.54
CA PRO A 84 9.42 19.40 -5.91
C PRO A 84 10.26 20.59 -6.38
N VAL A 85 11.58 20.59 -6.12
CA VAL A 85 12.50 21.66 -6.55
C VAL A 85 13.06 21.37 -7.94
N GLU A 86 13.48 20.13 -8.17
CA GLU A 86 14.03 19.65 -9.44
C GLU A 86 13.24 18.40 -9.90
N PRO A 87 12.11 18.55 -10.60
CA PRO A 87 11.17 17.47 -10.87
C PRO A 87 11.70 16.33 -11.76
N THR A 88 12.89 16.46 -12.32
CA THR A 88 13.60 15.39 -13.04
C THR A 88 14.32 14.43 -12.09
N ASN A 89 14.55 14.84 -10.84
CA ASN A 89 15.22 14.08 -9.81
C ASN A 89 14.20 13.44 -8.86
N PHE A 90 14.61 12.42 -8.13
CA PHE A 90 13.76 11.81 -7.11
C PHE A 90 14.54 11.36 -5.88
N TRP A 91 13.89 11.46 -4.73
CA TRP A 91 14.36 10.95 -3.45
C TRP A 91 14.02 9.47 -3.31
N VAL A 92 14.95 8.69 -2.76
CA VAL A 92 14.81 7.26 -2.54
C VAL A 92 15.57 6.84 -1.27
N ASN A 93 15.31 5.63 -0.77
CA ASN A 93 16.08 5.07 0.35
C ASN A 93 17.53 4.76 -0.06
N PRO A 94 18.49 4.94 0.87
CA PRO A 94 19.82 4.36 0.70
C PRO A 94 19.73 2.83 0.68
N PHE A 95 20.43 2.18 -0.23
CA PHE A 95 20.45 0.72 -0.34
C PHE A 95 21.16 0.09 0.86
N GLY A 96 20.54 -0.93 1.45
CA GLY A 96 21.08 -1.67 2.58
C GLY A 96 20.74 -1.11 3.96
N VAL A 97 19.96 -0.03 4.04
CA VAL A 97 19.44 0.49 5.32
C VAL A 97 18.02 -0.06 5.56
N ALA A 98 17.80 -0.64 6.74
CA ALA A 98 16.50 -1.18 7.12
C ALA A 98 15.41 -0.09 7.10
N PHE A 99 14.25 -0.39 6.53
CA PHE A 99 13.16 0.58 6.35
C PHE A 99 12.70 1.21 7.67
N SER A 100 12.65 0.43 8.74
CA SER A 100 12.27 0.90 10.08
C SER A 100 13.22 1.95 10.68
N LEU A 101 14.46 2.05 10.18
CA LEU A 101 15.49 2.97 10.67
C LEU A 101 15.61 4.24 9.83
N ILE A 102 15.00 4.30 8.65
CA ILE A 102 15.15 5.42 7.71
C ILE A 102 14.58 6.71 8.30
N LYS A 103 15.42 7.75 8.27
CA LYS A 103 15.09 9.14 8.61
C LYS A 103 15.09 9.98 7.34
N ALA A 104 14.48 11.17 7.41
CA ALA A 104 14.49 12.11 6.29
C ALA A 104 15.91 12.54 5.87
N SER A 105 16.85 12.57 6.82
CA SER A 105 18.27 12.89 6.58
C SER A 105 19.02 11.79 5.82
N ASP A 106 18.54 10.55 5.86
CA ASP A 106 19.23 9.41 5.27
C ASP A 106 18.90 9.24 3.78
N LEU A 107 17.76 9.82 3.35
CA LEU A 107 17.29 9.73 1.96
C LEU A 107 18.32 10.32 0.99
N ILE A 108 18.49 9.67 -0.16
CA ILE A 108 19.37 10.10 -1.23
C ILE A 108 18.60 10.71 -2.40
N LEU A 109 19.14 11.75 -3.01
CA LEU A 109 18.62 12.38 -4.23
C LEU A 109 19.36 11.84 -5.44
N VAL A 110 18.61 11.32 -6.40
CA VAL A 110 19.14 10.72 -7.62
C VAL A 110 18.69 11.57 -8.82
N ASP A 111 19.62 11.88 -9.70
CA ASP A 111 19.35 12.62 -10.92
C ASP A 111 18.88 11.72 -12.08
N ALA A 112 18.56 12.34 -13.22
CA ALA A 112 18.10 11.65 -14.42
C ALA A 112 19.15 10.71 -15.05
N LYS A 113 20.41 10.74 -14.60
CA LYS A 113 21.48 9.84 -15.06
C LYS A 113 21.71 8.66 -14.11
N GLY A 114 21.00 8.63 -12.97
CA GLY A 114 21.18 7.64 -11.92
C GLY A 114 22.35 7.96 -10.98
N GLU A 115 22.80 9.21 -10.96
CA GLU A 115 23.87 9.64 -10.06
C GLU A 115 23.26 10.16 -8.74
N VAL A 116 23.86 9.77 -7.61
CA VAL A 116 23.46 10.28 -6.30
C VAL A 116 24.11 11.64 -6.07
N ILE A 117 23.31 12.71 -6.18
CA ILE A 117 23.79 14.09 -6.15
C ILE A 117 23.67 14.76 -4.77
N ASP A 118 22.81 14.22 -3.89
CA ASP A 118 22.62 14.70 -2.52
C ASP A 118 22.19 13.54 -1.61
N GLY A 119 22.20 13.72 -0.30
CA GLY A 119 21.66 12.76 0.67
C GLY A 119 22.50 12.59 1.92
N GLY A 120 22.11 11.54 2.68
CA GLY A 120 22.77 11.18 3.94
C GLY A 120 24.18 10.60 3.77
N GLU A 121 24.65 9.95 4.84
CA GLU A 121 25.99 9.36 4.90
C GLU A 121 26.12 8.14 3.96
N VAL A 122 25.07 7.28 3.92
CA VAL A 122 25.02 6.12 3.03
C VAL A 122 24.46 6.53 1.67
N ARG A 123 25.31 6.63 0.66
CA ARG A 123 24.96 7.06 -0.70
C ARG A 123 24.95 5.91 -1.71
N LEU A 124 24.52 4.74 -1.28
CA LEU A 124 24.43 3.56 -2.13
C LEU A 124 23.04 3.49 -2.77
N LEU A 125 22.99 3.37 -4.09
CA LEU A 125 21.74 3.27 -4.87
C LEU A 125 21.50 1.80 -5.28
N ASN A 126 20.26 1.35 -5.17
CA ASN A 126 19.80 0.13 -5.82
C ASN A 126 19.56 0.41 -7.31
N THR A 127 20.43 -0.05 -8.19
CA THR A 127 20.35 0.21 -9.63
C THR A 127 19.09 -0.38 -10.26
N ALA A 128 18.65 -1.57 -9.83
CA ALA A 128 17.42 -2.18 -10.34
C ALA A 128 16.18 -1.34 -9.97
N ALA A 129 16.16 -0.79 -8.74
CA ALA A 129 15.14 0.14 -8.30
C ALA A 129 15.11 1.40 -9.16
N TYR A 130 16.29 1.96 -9.44
CA TYR A 130 16.43 3.14 -10.29
C TYR A 130 15.82 2.90 -11.68
N MET A 131 16.15 1.81 -12.35
CA MET A 131 15.68 1.53 -13.72
C MET A 131 14.15 1.50 -13.83
N ILE A 132 13.46 0.84 -12.90
CA ILE A 132 12.00 0.77 -12.91
C ILE A 132 11.38 2.14 -12.58
N HIS A 133 11.81 2.74 -11.46
CA HIS A 133 11.16 3.95 -10.97
C HIS A 133 11.47 5.17 -11.82
N HIS A 134 12.70 5.27 -12.36
CA HIS A 134 13.05 6.32 -13.31
C HIS A 134 12.16 6.27 -14.55
N ALA A 135 11.99 5.10 -15.16
CA ALA A 135 11.13 4.92 -16.33
C ALA A 135 9.66 5.28 -16.03
N VAL A 136 9.15 4.92 -14.83
CA VAL A 136 7.80 5.31 -14.40
C VAL A 136 7.69 6.82 -14.24
N HIS A 137 8.65 7.46 -13.56
CA HIS A 137 8.63 8.92 -13.38
C HIS A 137 8.78 9.68 -14.70
N GLU A 138 9.56 9.16 -15.64
CA GLU A 138 9.71 9.75 -16.98
C GLU A 138 8.42 9.64 -17.79
N ALA A 139 7.80 8.46 -17.83
CA ALA A 139 6.56 8.21 -18.57
C ALA A 139 5.32 8.88 -17.96
N ARG A 140 5.35 9.17 -16.66
CA ARG A 140 4.22 9.64 -15.86
C ARG A 140 4.59 10.91 -15.05
N PRO A 141 4.59 12.09 -15.68
CA PRO A 141 4.87 13.36 -14.97
C PRO A 141 3.87 13.67 -13.84
N ASP A 142 2.67 13.08 -13.88
CA ASP A 142 1.65 13.21 -12.86
C ASP A 142 1.92 12.33 -11.62
N VAL A 143 2.82 11.35 -11.72
CA VAL A 143 3.24 10.51 -10.60
C VAL A 143 4.28 11.24 -9.75
N ILE A 144 3.93 11.46 -8.50
CA ILE A 144 4.81 12.06 -7.49
C ILE A 144 5.54 10.99 -6.69
N CYS A 145 4.86 9.87 -6.41
CA CYS A 145 5.44 8.76 -5.64
C CYS A 145 5.18 7.43 -6.32
N ALA A 146 6.19 6.58 -6.34
CA ALA A 146 6.10 5.19 -6.75
C ALA A 146 6.63 4.29 -5.63
N ALA A 147 5.93 3.18 -5.35
CA ALA A 147 6.26 2.23 -4.30
C ALA A 147 6.30 0.80 -4.84
N HIS A 148 7.37 0.08 -4.54
CA HIS A 148 7.57 -1.30 -4.93
C HIS A 148 8.15 -2.11 -3.78
N SER A 149 7.70 -3.34 -3.64
CA SER A 149 8.28 -4.32 -2.73
C SER A 149 7.92 -5.76 -3.14
N HIS A 150 8.66 -6.71 -2.60
CA HIS A 150 8.44 -8.14 -2.73
C HIS A 150 7.58 -8.69 -1.58
N SER A 151 6.52 -7.99 -1.22
CA SER A 151 5.60 -8.39 -0.15
C SER A 151 5.03 -9.80 -0.37
N ILE A 152 4.80 -10.54 0.72
CA ILE A 152 4.59 -11.99 0.64
C ILE A 152 3.35 -12.38 -0.17
N TYR A 153 2.22 -11.72 0.05
CA TYR A 153 0.99 -12.07 -0.68
C TYR A 153 0.97 -11.49 -2.09
N GLY A 154 1.57 -10.30 -2.27
CA GLY A 154 1.71 -9.69 -3.58
C GLY A 154 2.56 -10.53 -4.51
N ARG A 155 3.79 -10.90 -4.11
CA ARG A 155 4.66 -11.75 -4.94
C ARG A 155 4.08 -13.14 -5.17
N THR A 156 3.37 -13.70 -4.17
CA THR A 156 2.69 -14.98 -4.32
C THR A 156 1.55 -14.89 -5.34
N PHE A 157 0.78 -13.81 -5.27
CA PHE A 157 -0.28 -13.57 -6.25
C PHE A 157 0.27 -13.32 -7.66
N CYS A 158 1.38 -12.57 -7.76
CA CYS A 158 2.07 -12.33 -9.03
C CYS A 158 2.58 -13.63 -9.69
N ALA A 159 2.88 -14.67 -8.90
CA ALA A 159 3.26 -15.98 -9.44
C ALA A 159 2.10 -16.75 -10.07
N LEU A 160 0.84 -16.34 -9.86
CA LEU A 160 -0.33 -16.93 -10.52
C LEU A 160 -0.51 -16.45 -11.97
N GLY A 161 0.19 -15.38 -12.39
CA GLY A 161 0.09 -14.84 -13.75
C GLY A 161 -1.32 -14.35 -14.10
N ARG A 162 -2.04 -13.77 -13.16
CA ARG A 162 -3.42 -13.27 -13.36
C ARG A 162 -3.66 -11.92 -12.70
N LYS A 163 -4.67 -11.20 -13.17
CA LYS A 163 -5.14 -9.96 -12.54
C LYS A 163 -5.92 -10.24 -11.26
N LEU A 164 -5.96 -9.26 -10.38
CA LEU A 164 -6.84 -9.27 -9.21
C LEU A 164 -8.30 -9.19 -9.65
N ASP A 165 -9.14 -10.04 -9.06
CA ASP A 165 -10.59 -9.99 -9.26
C ASP A 165 -11.27 -9.06 -8.25
N THR A 166 -12.43 -8.53 -8.62
CA THR A 166 -13.27 -7.74 -7.72
C THR A 166 -14.13 -8.65 -6.84
N ILE A 167 -13.54 -9.22 -5.80
CA ILE A 167 -14.22 -10.13 -4.86
C ILE A 167 -14.59 -9.49 -3.51
N THR A 168 -14.08 -8.30 -3.25
CA THR A 168 -14.37 -7.50 -2.05
C THR A 168 -14.59 -6.04 -2.42
N GLN A 169 -15.24 -5.26 -1.56
CA GLN A 169 -15.38 -3.81 -1.76
C GLN A 169 -14.00 -3.14 -1.94
N ASP A 170 -12.99 -3.56 -1.18
CA ASP A 170 -11.65 -2.97 -1.23
C ASP A 170 -10.97 -3.25 -2.58
N SER A 171 -11.17 -4.45 -3.16
CA SER A 171 -10.61 -4.79 -4.48
C SER A 171 -11.23 -3.97 -5.61
N CYS A 172 -12.43 -3.39 -5.42
CA CYS A 172 -13.00 -2.44 -6.37
C CYS A 172 -12.14 -1.18 -6.54
N SER A 173 -11.28 -0.84 -5.56
CA SER A 173 -10.33 0.27 -5.72
C SER A 173 -9.39 0.07 -6.91
N PHE A 174 -9.17 -1.16 -7.33
CA PHE A 174 -8.29 -1.54 -8.43
C PHE A 174 -9.05 -1.97 -9.70
N HIS A 175 -10.38 -1.87 -9.69
CA HIS A 175 -11.21 -2.26 -10.83
C HIS A 175 -10.85 -1.46 -12.07
N ASN A 176 -10.43 -2.15 -13.15
CA ASN A 176 -9.91 -1.54 -14.38
C ASN A 176 -8.72 -0.55 -14.18
N ASP A 177 -8.11 -0.51 -13.00
CA ASP A 177 -7.07 0.44 -12.61
C ASP A 177 -5.79 -0.23 -12.07
N HIS A 178 -5.58 -1.48 -12.50
CA HIS A 178 -4.33 -2.21 -12.33
C HIS A 178 -4.02 -3.03 -13.59
N VAL A 179 -2.78 -3.48 -13.71
CA VAL A 179 -2.30 -4.29 -14.82
C VAL A 179 -1.50 -5.48 -14.31
N LEU A 180 -1.55 -6.58 -15.04
CA LEU A 180 -0.55 -7.65 -14.96
C LEU A 180 0.53 -7.37 -16.01
N TYR A 181 1.78 -7.28 -15.57
CA TYR A 181 2.94 -7.31 -16.45
C TYR A 181 3.45 -8.74 -16.52
N GLU A 182 3.23 -9.40 -17.66
CA GLU A 182 3.37 -10.86 -17.82
C GLU A 182 4.82 -11.33 -18.08
N SER A 183 5.77 -10.40 -18.25
CA SER A 183 7.17 -10.74 -18.49
C SER A 183 7.96 -10.78 -17.19
N PHE A 184 8.89 -11.73 -17.10
CA PHE A 184 9.94 -11.75 -16.07
C PHE A 184 11.27 -12.07 -16.73
N ASN A 185 12.10 -11.04 -16.90
CA ASN A 185 13.41 -11.14 -17.57
C ASN A 185 14.58 -11.16 -16.56
N GLY A 186 14.30 -11.57 -15.33
CA GLY A 186 15.27 -11.58 -14.23
C GLY A 186 15.35 -10.26 -13.47
N VAL A 187 16.50 -9.98 -12.87
CA VAL A 187 16.73 -8.70 -12.17
C VAL A 187 16.78 -7.57 -13.19
N VAL A 188 15.98 -6.51 -12.95
CA VAL A 188 15.84 -5.37 -13.86
C VAL A 188 17.11 -4.52 -13.80
N LEU A 189 18.06 -4.81 -14.65
CA LEU A 189 19.30 -4.04 -14.82
C LEU A 189 19.34 -3.30 -16.16
N ALA A 190 18.37 -3.57 -17.04
CA ALA A 190 18.27 -2.95 -18.35
C ALA A 190 17.20 -1.85 -18.36
N GLU A 191 17.53 -0.70 -18.92
CA GLU A 191 16.60 0.44 -19.10
C GLU A 191 15.34 0.04 -19.88
N GLU A 192 15.48 -0.85 -20.85
CA GLU A 192 14.38 -1.33 -21.68
C GLU A 192 13.28 -2.02 -20.84
N GLU A 193 13.65 -2.85 -19.86
CA GLU A 193 12.68 -3.51 -19.00
C GLU A 193 11.90 -2.51 -18.13
N GLY A 194 12.60 -1.48 -17.62
CA GLY A 194 11.95 -0.37 -16.92
C GLY A 194 10.91 0.34 -17.79
N LYS A 195 11.24 0.63 -19.05
CA LYS A 195 10.33 1.23 -20.03
C LYS A 195 9.14 0.33 -20.36
N ASN A 196 9.35 -0.98 -20.47
CA ASN A 196 8.29 -1.95 -20.71
C ASN A 196 7.30 -2.00 -19.53
N ILE A 197 7.81 -2.01 -18.30
CA ILE A 197 6.98 -1.93 -17.08
C ILE A 197 6.19 -0.63 -17.04
N ALA A 198 6.82 0.51 -17.29
CA ALA A 198 6.15 1.83 -17.32
C ALA A 198 5.08 1.91 -18.42
N SER A 199 5.35 1.36 -19.61
CA SER A 199 4.40 1.27 -20.72
C SER A 199 3.20 0.39 -20.35
N ALA A 200 3.43 -0.77 -19.74
CA ALA A 200 2.36 -1.66 -19.28
C ALA A 200 1.50 -1.02 -18.18
N LEU A 201 2.11 -0.32 -17.24
CA LEU A 201 1.40 0.44 -16.21
C LEU A 201 0.45 1.47 -16.83
N GLY A 202 0.88 2.16 -17.87
CA GLY A 202 0.09 3.18 -18.57
C GLY A 202 -0.45 4.22 -17.61
N GLN A 203 -1.76 4.49 -17.64
CA GLN A 203 -2.41 5.45 -16.74
C GLN A 203 -2.95 4.82 -15.44
N LYS A 204 -2.65 3.55 -15.20
CA LYS A 204 -3.14 2.83 -14.03
C LYS A 204 -2.32 3.16 -12.78
N LYS A 205 -2.90 2.88 -11.60
CA LYS A 205 -2.26 3.15 -10.31
C LYS A 205 -1.43 1.98 -9.78
N ALA A 206 -1.60 0.77 -10.35
CA ALA A 206 -0.94 -0.41 -9.84
C ALA A 206 -0.54 -1.39 -10.95
N ALA A 207 0.55 -2.11 -10.74
CA ALA A 207 0.98 -3.23 -11.55
C ALA A 207 1.32 -4.44 -10.67
N LEU A 208 0.86 -5.59 -11.11
CA LEU A 208 1.29 -6.91 -10.66
C LEU A 208 2.43 -7.33 -11.58
N LEU A 209 3.66 -7.35 -11.09
CA LEU A 209 4.82 -7.77 -11.86
C LEU A 209 4.99 -9.28 -11.72
N GLN A 210 4.70 -10.03 -12.79
CA GLN A 210 4.70 -11.51 -12.75
C GLN A 210 6.03 -12.05 -12.22
N ASN A 211 5.96 -13.00 -11.27
CA ASN A 211 7.12 -13.61 -10.58
C ASN A 211 8.04 -12.62 -9.86
N HIS A 212 7.59 -11.38 -9.58
CA HIS A 212 8.43 -10.35 -9.00
C HIS A 212 7.78 -9.74 -7.75
N GLY A 213 6.79 -8.87 -7.91
CA GLY A 213 6.17 -8.17 -6.79
C GLY A 213 5.16 -7.12 -7.23
N LEU A 214 4.77 -6.25 -6.32
CA LEU A 214 3.79 -5.18 -6.56
C LEU A 214 4.48 -3.85 -6.84
N LEU A 215 3.89 -3.07 -7.75
CA LEU A 215 4.24 -1.68 -8.00
C LEU A 215 2.98 -0.84 -7.91
N THR A 216 3.01 0.25 -7.14
CA THR A 216 1.92 1.22 -7.04
C THR A 216 2.43 2.64 -7.20
N VAL A 217 1.58 3.51 -7.72
CA VAL A 217 1.93 4.91 -7.94
C VAL A 217 0.82 5.83 -7.41
N GLY A 218 1.19 7.06 -7.10
CA GLY A 218 0.25 8.07 -6.60
C GLY A 218 0.72 9.50 -6.86
N LYS A 219 -0.24 10.42 -6.76
CA LYS A 219 0.00 11.88 -6.80
C LYS A 219 0.49 12.41 -5.46
N THR A 220 0.48 11.56 -4.43
CA THR A 220 1.05 11.82 -3.12
C THR A 220 1.73 10.55 -2.59
N ILE A 221 2.60 10.69 -1.60
CA ILE A 221 3.24 9.55 -0.91
C ILE A 221 2.17 8.69 -0.24
N GLU A 222 1.23 9.34 0.44
CA GLU A 222 0.14 8.69 1.14
C GLU A 222 -0.68 7.81 0.20
N GLU A 223 -1.02 8.33 -0.96
CA GLU A 223 -1.78 7.61 -1.99
C GLU A 223 -1.02 6.35 -2.43
N ALA A 224 0.23 6.48 -2.86
CA ALA A 224 1.02 5.36 -3.34
C ALA A 224 1.19 4.25 -2.26
N VAL A 225 1.44 4.65 -1.02
CA VAL A 225 1.59 3.74 0.13
C VAL A 225 0.26 3.05 0.46
N PHE A 226 -0.86 3.78 0.44
CA PHE A 226 -2.16 3.17 0.69
C PHE A 226 -2.52 2.14 -0.37
N TRP A 227 -2.30 2.49 -1.65
CA TRP A 227 -2.54 1.53 -2.73
C TRP A 227 -1.69 0.27 -2.57
N PHE A 228 -0.44 0.39 -2.14
CA PHE A 228 0.42 -0.77 -1.90
C PHE A 228 -0.14 -1.66 -0.78
N VAL A 229 -0.43 -1.08 0.39
CA VAL A 229 -1.00 -1.81 1.54
C VAL A 229 -2.34 -2.44 1.20
N SER A 230 -3.19 -1.73 0.48
CA SER A 230 -4.51 -2.23 0.06
C SER A 230 -4.40 -3.36 -0.95
N LEU A 231 -3.52 -3.22 -1.96
CA LEU A 231 -3.30 -4.24 -2.98
C LEU A 231 -2.76 -5.53 -2.37
N GLU A 232 -1.79 -5.44 -1.48
CA GLU A 232 -1.25 -6.59 -0.74
C GLU A 232 -2.35 -7.33 0.04
N LYS A 233 -3.21 -6.59 0.74
CA LYS A 233 -4.35 -7.18 1.46
C LYS A 233 -5.38 -7.80 0.52
N CYS A 234 -5.65 -7.19 -0.62
CA CYS A 234 -6.53 -7.75 -1.64
C CYS A 234 -5.96 -9.05 -2.24
N CYS A 235 -4.65 -9.09 -2.53
CA CYS A 235 -3.96 -10.31 -2.95
C CYS A 235 -4.10 -11.41 -1.90
N HIS A 236 -3.87 -11.11 -0.62
CA HIS A 236 -4.05 -12.05 0.48
C HIS A 236 -5.48 -12.57 0.56
N ALA A 237 -6.47 -11.68 0.54
CA ALA A 237 -7.88 -12.06 0.60
C ALA A 237 -8.28 -12.97 -0.57
N GLN A 238 -7.82 -12.65 -1.78
CA GLN A 238 -8.14 -13.47 -2.95
C GLN A 238 -7.44 -14.83 -2.91
N LEU A 239 -6.17 -14.92 -2.52
CA LEU A 239 -5.48 -16.21 -2.35
C LEU A 239 -6.24 -17.13 -1.39
N MET A 240 -6.72 -16.60 -0.26
CA MET A 240 -7.51 -17.36 0.71
C MET A 240 -8.89 -17.76 0.18
N ALA A 241 -9.58 -16.83 -0.48
CA ALA A 241 -10.93 -17.08 -1.02
C ALA A 241 -10.90 -18.12 -2.14
N ASP A 242 -9.93 -18.00 -3.07
CA ASP A 242 -9.75 -18.95 -4.18
C ASP A 242 -9.40 -20.35 -3.68
N ALA A 243 -8.51 -20.46 -2.69
CA ALA A 243 -8.17 -21.75 -2.06
C ALA A 243 -9.40 -22.38 -1.37
N ALA A 244 -10.19 -21.58 -0.65
CA ALA A 244 -11.39 -22.06 0.03
C ALA A 244 -12.50 -22.46 -0.99
N ALA A 245 -12.66 -21.73 -2.08
CA ALA A 245 -13.61 -22.05 -3.14
C ALA A 245 -13.22 -23.35 -3.88
N ALA A 246 -11.94 -23.46 -4.26
CA ALA A 246 -11.41 -24.67 -4.92
C ALA A 246 -11.58 -25.93 -4.06
N GLY A 247 -11.37 -25.81 -2.74
CA GLY A 247 -11.57 -26.92 -1.77
C GLY A 247 -13.02 -27.42 -1.71
N ARG A 248 -13.99 -26.63 -2.21
CA ARG A 248 -15.41 -27.00 -2.31
C ARG A 248 -15.83 -27.33 -3.74
N GLY A 249 -14.89 -27.35 -4.69
CA GLY A 249 -15.16 -27.58 -6.10
C GLY A 249 -15.90 -26.43 -6.79
N GLY A 250 -15.71 -25.20 -6.31
CA GLY A 250 -16.36 -23.99 -6.84
C GLY A 250 -15.37 -22.85 -7.08
N GLU A 251 -15.91 -21.69 -7.45
CA GLU A 251 -15.17 -20.44 -7.68
C GLU A 251 -15.58 -19.37 -6.66
N THR A 252 -14.75 -18.33 -6.53
CA THR A 252 -15.09 -17.14 -5.76
C THR A 252 -16.17 -16.32 -6.44
N VAL A 253 -17.10 -15.78 -5.65
CA VAL A 253 -18.13 -14.88 -6.15
C VAL A 253 -17.51 -13.52 -6.44
N LYS A 254 -17.68 -13.04 -7.67
CA LYS A 254 -17.21 -11.73 -8.12
C LYS A 254 -18.31 -10.69 -8.01
N ILE A 255 -17.92 -9.46 -7.68
CA ILE A 255 -18.80 -8.28 -7.73
C ILE A 255 -19.13 -8.00 -9.21
N GLY A 256 -20.39 -7.66 -9.50
CA GLY A 256 -20.82 -7.29 -10.83
C GLY A 256 -20.10 -6.06 -11.37
N GLU A 257 -20.01 -5.95 -12.70
CA GLU A 257 -19.27 -4.87 -13.38
C GLU A 257 -19.80 -3.49 -12.99
N GLU A 258 -21.13 -3.30 -12.94
CA GLU A 258 -21.76 -2.03 -12.63
C GLU A 258 -21.43 -1.59 -11.19
N GLU A 259 -21.55 -2.50 -10.23
CA GLU A 259 -21.23 -2.26 -8.82
C GLU A 259 -19.74 -2.01 -8.63
N ALA A 260 -18.88 -2.74 -9.35
CA ALA A 260 -17.43 -2.54 -9.28
C ALA A 260 -17.02 -1.15 -9.81
N VAL A 261 -17.56 -0.74 -10.96
CA VAL A 261 -17.35 0.60 -11.55
C VAL A 261 -17.88 1.69 -10.62
N TYR A 262 -19.09 1.52 -10.08
CA TYR A 262 -19.67 2.50 -9.15
C TYR A 262 -18.82 2.64 -7.89
N THR A 263 -18.41 1.52 -7.31
CA THR A 263 -17.59 1.50 -6.08
C THR A 263 -16.21 2.10 -6.34
N HIS A 264 -15.57 1.76 -7.47
CA HIS A 264 -14.26 2.32 -7.86
C HIS A 264 -14.27 3.86 -7.90
N LYS A 265 -15.31 4.48 -8.44
CA LYS A 265 -15.41 5.95 -8.48
C LYS A 265 -15.31 6.59 -7.11
N THR A 266 -15.77 5.91 -6.07
CA THR A 266 -15.72 6.40 -4.69
C THR A 266 -14.42 6.05 -3.99
N VAL A 267 -14.07 4.74 -3.94
CA VAL A 267 -12.94 4.25 -3.13
C VAL A 267 -11.62 4.21 -3.90
N GLY A 268 -11.65 4.29 -5.24
CA GLY A 268 -10.47 4.23 -6.11
C GLY A 268 -9.88 5.61 -6.48
N SER A 269 -10.46 6.72 -6.00
CA SER A 269 -9.98 8.06 -6.36
C SER A 269 -8.67 8.42 -5.63
N PRO A 270 -7.81 9.32 -6.20
CA PRO A 270 -6.60 9.81 -5.54
C PRO A 270 -6.86 10.37 -4.13
N MET A 271 -7.96 11.13 -3.96
CA MET A 271 -8.35 11.68 -2.66
C MET A 271 -8.73 10.58 -1.66
N ALA A 272 -9.43 9.54 -2.12
CA ALA A 272 -9.75 8.38 -1.29
C ALA A 272 -8.47 7.65 -0.83
N GLY A 273 -7.50 7.48 -1.73
CA GLY A 273 -6.19 6.90 -1.40
C GLY A 273 -5.44 7.71 -0.37
N TRP A 274 -5.33 9.04 -0.58
CA TRP A 274 -4.68 9.93 0.36
C TRP A 274 -5.36 9.92 1.74
N PHE A 275 -6.67 10.04 1.78
CA PHE A 275 -7.41 10.08 3.04
C PHE A 275 -7.36 8.74 3.79
N SER A 276 -7.44 7.63 3.08
CA SER A 276 -7.37 6.29 3.67
C SER A 276 -5.98 5.95 4.22
N ALA A 277 -4.93 6.57 3.69
CA ALA A 277 -3.58 6.47 4.23
C ALA A 277 -3.40 7.24 5.54
N LYS A 278 -4.23 8.28 5.78
CA LYS A 278 -4.04 9.19 6.92
C LYS A 278 -3.85 8.48 8.26
N PRO A 279 -4.66 7.47 8.64
CA PRO A 279 -4.46 6.74 9.91
C PRO A 279 -3.08 6.06 10.01
N LEU A 280 -2.55 5.53 8.91
CA LEU A 280 -1.23 4.89 8.88
C LEU A 280 -0.13 5.89 9.21
N PHE A 281 -0.18 7.04 8.55
CA PHE A 281 0.80 8.10 8.73
C PHE A 281 0.64 8.86 10.05
N ASP A 282 -0.56 9.00 10.58
CA ASP A 282 -0.81 9.62 11.88
C ASP A 282 -0.16 8.82 13.02
N VAL A 283 -0.15 7.49 12.90
CA VAL A 283 0.54 6.62 13.88
C VAL A 283 2.05 6.83 13.83
N GLU A 284 2.63 6.99 12.63
CA GLU A 284 4.07 7.23 12.49
C GLU A 284 4.52 8.62 12.91
N GLY A 285 3.64 9.61 12.82
CA GLY A 285 3.92 11.00 13.22
C GLY A 285 3.73 11.27 14.71
N ARG A 286 3.13 10.35 15.46
CA ARG A 286 2.99 10.50 16.92
C ARG A 286 4.26 10.00 17.60
N PRO A 287 4.82 10.75 18.58
CA PRO A 287 5.83 10.19 19.47
C PRO A 287 5.23 8.89 20.03
N CYS A 288 5.99 7.82 19.99
CA CYS A 288 5.61 6.58 20.66
C CYS A 288 5.25 6.96 22.09
N ILE A 289 4.00 6.84 22.48
CA ILE A 289 3.61 6.91 23.89
C ILE A 289 4.10 5.57 24.47
N ALA A 290 5.41 5.45 24.54
CA ALA A 290 6.07 4.48 25.38
C ALA A 290 6.02 5.08 26.77
N SER A 291 4.98 4.77 27.48
CA SER A 291 5.03 4.54 28.90
C SER A 291 3.60 4.25 29.34
N PHE A 292 3.27 3.00 29.47
CA PHE A 292 2.62 2.64 30.71
C PHE A 292 3.54 3.20 31.82
N PRO A 293 3.07 4.04 32.74
CA PRO A 293 3.90 4.40 33.86
C PRO A 293 4.27 3.10 34.56
N GLU A 294 5.55 2.82 34.68
CA GLU A 294 6.09 1.86 35.63
C GLU A 294 5.79 2.37 37.04
N ASN A 295 4.57 2.25 37.48
CA ASN A 295 4.21 2.44 38.87
C ASN A 295 2.94 1.67 39.11
N HIS A 296 3.09 0.42 39.40
CA HIS A 296 2.37 -0.41 40.38
C HIS A 296 2.85 -1.87 40.25
N LEU A 297 4.17 -2.08 40.30
CA LEU A 297 4.66 -3.27 40.97
C LEU A 297 4.41 -3.03 42.46
N LEU A 298 3.22 -3.40 42.90
CA LEU A 298 2.95 -3.68 44.29
C LEU A 298 4.00 -4.69 44.74
N ALA A 299 4.96 -4.19 45.51
CA ALA A 299 5.84 -5.00 46.33
C ALA A 299 4.94 -5.81 47.27
N PHE A 300 4.58 -7.01 46.87
CA PHE A 300 4.14 -8.02 47.79
C PHE A 300 5.36 -8.39 48.61
N SER A 301 5.53 -7.68 49.75
CA SER A 301 6.41 -8.04 50.82
C SER A 301 6.13 -9.50 51.22
N MET A 302 7.08 -10.37 50.93
CA MET A 302 7.14 -11.71 51.53
C MET A 302 7.54 -11.54 53.00
N HIS A 303 6.59 -11.20 53.85
CA HIS A 303 6.65 -11.39 55.27
C HIS A 303 5.38 -12.11 55.71
N SER A 304 5.58 -13.29 56.24
CA SER A 304 4.59 -14.13 56.93
C SER A 304 4.16 -15.40 56.17
N ILE A 305 5.06 -16.36 56.05
CA ILE A 305 4.75 -17.79 56.25
C ILE A 305 5.98 -18.44 57.01
N GLY A 306 6.05 -18.18 58.24
CA GLY A 306 6.78 -18.99 59.21
C GLY A 306 5.82 -19.26 60.35
N TRP A 307 5.29 -20.45 60.41
CA TRP A 307 4.73 -21.14 61.58
C TRP A 307 3.78 -22.23 61.08
N PHE A 308 4.30 -23.38 60.90
CA PHE A 308 3.64 -24.65 61.20
C PHE A 308 4.50 -25.80 60.63
N LEU A 309 5.51 -26.20 61.41
CA LEU A 309 5.95 -27.58 61.52
C LEU A 309 6.45 -27.74 62.97
N GLY A 310 5.48 -28.01 63.81
CA GLY A 310 5.69 -28.43 65.15
C GLY A 310 6.05 -29.92 65.17
N ASN A 311 6.91 -30.20 66.09
CA ASN A 311 7.29 -31.51 66.69
C ASN A 311 6.23 -32.61 66.63
N SER A 312 6.67 -33.75 66.23
CA SER A 312 6.35 -35.00 66.98
C SER A 312 7.25 -36.12 66.53
N GLY A 313 7.89 -36.72 67.55
CA GLY A 313 8.49 -38.08 67.54
C GLY A 313 9.98 -38.10 67.32
#